data_4bd3ed1fc9dd34fcd07c40b18e3bb359
#
_entry.id   4bd3ed1fc9dd34fcd07c40b18e3bb359
#
_cell.length_a   1.000
_cell.length_b   1.000
_cell.length_c   1.000
_cell.angle_alpha   90.00
_cell.angle_beta   90.00
_cell.angle_gamma   90.00
#
_symmetry.space_group_name_H-M   'P 1'
#
loop_
_entity.id
_entity.type
_entity.pdbx_description
1 polymer ?
#
loop_
_entity_poly.entity_id
_entity_poly.type
_entity_poly.pdbx_seq_one_letter_code
_entity_poly.pdbx_strand_id
1 'polypeptide(L)'
;MRNAICSGLLAFAAAFVVSAHAEEAPDAMVKRVSQEVLQTIKSDPKIQSGDQARIREVMESKLAPNFDFERMTALAMGRNWRQATPEQQKRLTTEFKTLLVRTYSGALTQYRDQTIDYKPLRADPNSSDVMVRTEVVRQGQPPVQIDYGMEKKDGTWKAYDVVVGGVSLVTNYRDEFGEQVRAGGIDGLIKTLATKNGSGAK
;
A
#
# COMPACT_ATOMS: atom_id res chain seq x y z
N MET A 1 -12.36 30.42 -74.08
CA MET A 1 -11.55 30.87 -72.95
C MET A 1 -12.30 30.52 -71.69
N ARG A 2 -11.97 29.41 -71.05
CA ARG A 2 -12.63 28.97 -69.84
C ARG A 2 -11.57 28.41 -68.89
N ASN A 3 -11.23 29.16 -67.88
CA ASN A 3 -10.29 28.79 -66.83
C ASN A 3 -10.96 27.82 -65.86
N ALA A 4 -10.43 26.64 -65.69
CA ALA A 4 -10.80 25.69 -64.65
C ALA A 4 -9.82 25.87 -63.49
N ILE A 5 -10.34 26.28 -62.33
CA ILE A 5 -9.59 26.38 -61.06
C ILE A 5 -9.79 25.05 -60.34
N CYS A 6 -8.74 24.23 -60.27
CA CYS A 6 -8.69 23.05 -59.40
C CYS A 6 -8.35 23.48 -57.96
N SER A 7 -9.34 23.47 -57.09
CA SER A 7 -9.11 23.60 -55.62
C SER A 7 -8.72 22.25 -55.06
N GLY A 8 -7.45 22.10 -54.67
CA GLY A 8 -6.95 20.95 -53.92
C GLY A 8 -7.30 21.08 -52.45
N LEU A 9 -8.15 20.18 -51.93
CA LEU A 9 -8.42 20.01 -50.52
C LEU A 9 -7.25 19.21 -49.89
N LEU A 10 -6.38 19.88 -49.13
CA LEU A 10 -5.42 19.21 -48.25
C LEU A 10 -6.15 18.77 -46.99
N ALA A 11 -6.43 17.46 -46.84
CA ALA A 11 -6.92 16.87 -45.61
C ALA A 11 -5.73 16.72 -44.64
N PHE A 12 -5.72 17.53 -43.60
CA PHE A 12 -4.75 17.45 -42.52
C PHE A 12 -5.20 16.32 -41.55
N ALA A 13 -4.61 15.13 -41.69
CA ALA A 13 -4.84 14.04 -40.76
C ALA A 13 -4.04 14.32 -39.47
N ALA A 14 -4.70 14.81 -38.45
CA ALA A 14 -4.14 14.94 -37.11
C ALA A 14 -3.99 13.53 -36.51
N ALA A 15 -2.76 13.00 -36.55
CA ALA A 15 -2.42 11.77 -35.80
C ALA A 15 -2.44 12.07 -34.31
N PHE A 16 -3.47 11.61 -33.61
CA PHE A 16 -3.49 11.56 -32.16
C PHE A 16 -2.48 10.51 -31.71
N VAL A 17 -1.31 10.94 -31.25
CA VAL A 17 -0.35 10.09 -30.55
C VAL A 17 -0.93 9.84 -29.15
N VAL A 18 -1.62 8.72 -28.99
CA VAL A 18 -1.98 8.21 -27.67
C VAL A 18 -0.67 7.74 -27.03
N SER A 19 -0.08 8.53 -26.15
CA SER A 19 1.02 8.09 -25.30
C SER A 19 0.51 6.98 -24.41
N ALA A 20 0.75 5.74 -24.79
CA ALA A 20 0.60 4.59 -23.92
C ALA A 20 1.60 4.80 -22.76
N HIS A 21 1.12 5.26 -21.60
CA HIS A 21 1.92 5.20 -20.39
C HIS A 21 2.15 3.72 -20.10
N ALA A 22 3.40 3.27 -20.25
CA ALA A 22 3.78 1.94 -19.81
C ALA A 22 3.41 1.84 -18.33
N GLU A 23 2.63 0.81 -18.01
CA GLU A 23 2.24 0.53 -16.64
C GLU A 23 3.49 0.33 -15.76
N GLU A 24 3.54 0.97 -14.61
CA GLU A 24 4.66 0.84 -13.67
C GLU A 24 4.72 -0.62 -13.16
N ALA A 25 5.88 -1.26 -13.25
CA ALA A 25 6.07 -2.60 -12.72
C ALA A 25 6.00 -2.62 -11.19
N PRO A 26 5.55 -3.74 -10.55
CA PRO A 26 5.31 -3.78 -9.10
C PRO A 26 6.58 -3.55 -8.26
N ASP A 27 7.73 -4.04 -8.71
CA ASP A 27 9.03 -3.81 -8.07
C ASP A 27 9.52 -2.36 -8.24
N ALA A 28 9.27 -1.75 -9.40
CA ALA A 28 9.54 -0.33 -9.64
C ALA A 28 8.68 0.55 -8.74
N MET A 29 7.40 0.23 -8.58
CA MET A 29 6.49 0.92 -7.67
C MET A 29 6.97 0.83 -6.21
N VAL A 30 7.29 -0.37 -5.71
CA VAL A 30 7.82 -0.55 -4.35
C VAL A 30 9.09 0.26 -4.16
N LYS A 31 9.99 0.26 -5.14
CA LYS A 31 11.23 1.05 -5.11
C LYS A 31 10.95 2.55 -5.04
N ARG A 32 10.11 3.07 -5.94
CA ARG A 32 9.75 4.50 -5.98
C ARG A 32 9.12 4.94 -4.66
N VAL A 33 8.07 4.25 -4.20
CA VAL A 33 7.36 4.60 -2.96
C VAL A 33 8.28 4.55 -1.76
N SER A 34 9.12 3.52 -1.64
CA SER A 34 10.10 3.41 -0.57
C SER A 34 11.08 4.56 -0.59
N GLN A 35 11.64 4.91 -1.75
CA GLN A 35 12.59 6.01 -1.88
C GLN A 35 11.96 7.37 -1.53
N GLU A 36 10.72 7.63 -1.99
CA GLU A 36 10.00 8.87 -1.67
C GLU A 36 9.75 9.01 -0.16
N VAL A 37 9.34 7.92 0.50
CA VAL A 37 9.12 7.90 1.95
C VAL A 37 10.45 8.13 2.70
N LEU A 38 11.50 7.41 2.32
CA LEU A 38 12.81 7.53 2.96
C LEU A 38 13.41 8.94 2.79
N GLN A 39 13.26 9.53 1.60
CA GLN A 39 13.68 10.90 1.37
C GLN A 39 12.91 11.88 2.26
N THR A 40 11.59 11.69 2.39
CA THR A 40 10.75 12.52 3.27
C THR A 40 11.18 12.38 4.73
N ILE A 41 11.44 11.16 5.21
CA ILE A 41 11.91 10.92 6.59
C ILE A 41 13.24 11.65 6.84
N LYS A 42 14.18 11.57 5.90
CA LYS A 42 15.51 12.20 6.04
C LYS A 42 15.48 13.72 5.99
N SER A 43 14.54 14.30 5.23
CA SER A 43 14.48 15.75 5.01
C SER A 43 13.52 16.49 5.95
N ASP A 44 12.67 15.79 6.69
CA ASP A 44 11.64 16.40 7.54
C ASP A 44 12.08 16.41 9.02
N PRO A 45 12.43 17.59 9.59
CA PRO A 45 12.88 17.70 10.99
C PRO A 45 11.83 17.26 12.00
N LYS A 46 10.52 17.41 11.68
CA LYS A 46 9.44 16.98 12.56
C LYS A 46 9.38 15.46 12.68
N ILE A 47 9.59 14.75 11.58
CA ILE A 47 9.67 13.29 11.61
C ILE A 47 10.91 12.85 12.41
N GLN A 48 12.03 13.50 12.20
CA GLN A 48 13.27 13.17 12.92
C GLN A 48 13.18 13.44 14.42
N SER A 49 12.40 14.44 14.84
CA SER A 49 12.08 14.71 16.26
C SER A 49 10.99 13.82 16.83
N GLY A 50 10.37 12.96 16.01
CA GLY A 50 9.35 11.99 16.45
C GLY A 50 7.92 12.54 16.49
N ASP A 51 7.62 13.62 15.76
CA ASP A 51 6.25 14.17 15.65
C ASP A 51 5.30 13.14 15.04
N GLN A 52 4.49 12.54 15.91
CA GLN A 52 3.56 11.47 15.53
C GLN A 52 2.46 11.94 14.58
N ALA A 53 2.06 13.21 14.62
CA ALA A 53 1.05 13.74 13.71
C ALA A 53 1.64 13.84 12.29
N ARG A 54 2.87 14.35 12.18
CA ARG A 54 3.56 14.44 10.89
C ARG A 54 3.88 13.08 10.29
N ILE A 55 4.29 12.11 11.13
CA ILE A 55 4.55 10.73 10.68
C ILE A 55 3.27 10.10 10.12
N ARG A 56 2.13 10.23 10.82
CA ARG A 56 0.85 9.73 10.32
C ARG A 56 0.43 10.38 9.01
N GLU A 57 0.61 11.70 8.88
CA GLU A 57 0.33 12.42 7.64
C GLU A 57 1.13 11.87 6.45
N VAL A 58 2.41 11.57 6.63
CA VAL A 58 3.25 10.97 5.58
C VAL A 58 2.78 9.55 5.26
N MET A 59 2.45 8.74 6.26
CA MET A 59 1.89 7.41 6.02
C MET A 59 0.57 7.47 5.24
N GLU A 60 -0.34 8.36 5.62
CA GLU A 60 -1.64 8.52 4.95
C GLU A 60 -1.51 9.06 3.53
N SER A 61 -0.61 10.02 3.30
CA SER A 61 -0.51 10.68 2.00
C SER A 61 0.40 9.96 1.01
N LYS A 62 1.46 9.30 1.46
CA LYS A 62 2.48 8.67 0.59
C LYS A 62 2.43 7.15 0.57
N LEU A 63 2.16 6.50 1.70
CA LEU A 63 2.12 5.03 1.77
C LEU A 63 0.73 4.48 1.51
N ALA A 64 -0.28 4.95 2.24
CA ALA A 64 -1.62 4.39 2.21
C ALA A 64 -2.26 4.29 0.81
N PRO A 65 -2.06 5.24 -0.13
CA PRO A 65 -2.60 5.14 -1.48
C PRO A 65 -2.08 3.94 -2.29
N ASN A 66 -0.96 3.35 -1.87
CA ASN A 66 -0.34 2.21 -2.55
C ASN A 66 -0.78 0.84 -1.99
N PHE A 67 -1.71 0.83 -1.02
CA PHE A 67 -2.21 -0.38 -0.38
C PHE A 67 -3.68 -0.63 -0.71
N ASP A 68 -4.06 -1.91 -0.84
CA ASP A 68 -5.45 -2.33 -0.85
C ASP A 68 -5.87 -2.76 0.57
N PHE A 69 -6.30 -1.79 1.37
CA PHE A 69 -6.75 -2.05 2.74
C PHE A 69 -8.01 -2.91 2.81
N GLU A 70 -8.86 -2.89 1.79
CA GLU A 70 -10.04 -3.74 1.73
C GLU A 70 -9.63 -5.21 1.63
N ARG A 71 -8.72 -5.55 0.68
CA ARG A 71 -8.18 -6.91 0.56
C ARG A 71 -7.41 -7.32 1.81
N MET A 72 -6.57 -6.44 2.38
CA MET A 72 -5.88 -6.69 3.65
C MET A 72 -6.87 -7.08 4.75
N THR A 73 -7.96 -6.32 4.90
CA THR A 73 -9.00 -6.57 5.90
C THR A 73 -9.74 -7.87 5.62
N ALA A 74 -10.09 -8.12 4.36
CA ALA A 74 -10.76 -9.37 3.96
C ALA A 74 -9.90 -10.60 4.29
N LEU A 75 -8.59 -10.53 4.06
CA LEU A 75 -7.66 -11.60 4.39
C LEU A 75 -7.51 -11.80 5.91
N ALA A 76 -7.43 -10.71 6.70
CA ALA A 76 -7.39 -10.76 8.15
C ALA A 76 -8.71 -11.29 8.76
N MET A 77 -9.85 -10.94 8.18
CA MET A 77 -11.16 -11.47 8.60
C MET A 77 -11.41 -12.92 8.20
N GLY A 78 -10.72 -13.40 7.15
CA GLY A 78 -10.90 -14.73 6.61
C GLY A 78 -12.36 -15.00 6.23
N ARG A 79 -12.91 -16.16 6.66
CA ARG A 79 -14.30 -16.53 6.35
C ARG A 79 -15.36 -15.55 6.91
N ASN A 80 -15.04 -14.81 7.97
CA ASN A 80 -15.97 -13.87 8.58
C ASN A 80 -16.22 -12.64 7.67
N TRP A 81 -15.33 -12.34 6.71
CA TRP A 81 -15.50 -11.24 5.76
C TRP A 81 -16.80 -11.35 4.96
N ARG A 82 -17.16 -12.57 4.51
CA ARG A 82 -18.39 -12.79 3.74
C ARG A 82 -19.67 -12.67 4.57
N GLN A 83 -19.57 -12.69 5.90
CA GLN A 83 -20.70 -12.55 6.82
C GLN A 83 -20.94 -11.08 7.19
N ALA A 84 -19.97 -10.22 6.92
CA ALA A 84 -20.06 -8.78 7.19
C ALA A 84 -20.93 -8.08 6.13
N THR A 85 -21.81 -7.18 6.58
CA THR A 85 -22.52 -6.27 5.66
C THR A 85 -21.54 -5.31 4.96
N PRO A 86 -21.91 -4.69 3.82
CA PRO A 86 -21.06 -3.69 3.17
C PRO A 86 -20.64 -2.55 4.11
N GLU A 87 -21.51 -2.09 4.98
CA GLU A 87 -21.22 -1.06 5.99
C GLU A 87 -20.20 -1.54 7.02
N GLN A 88 -20.34 -2.79 7.49
CA GLN A 88 -19.38 -3.41 8.41
C GLN A 88 -18.03 -3.60 7.72
N GLN A 89 -17.99 -4.06 6.47
CA GLN A 89 -16.77 -4.20 5.68
C GLN A 89 -16.04 -2.86 5.55
N LYS A 90 -16.76 -1.79 5.21
CA LYS A 90 -16.20 -0.44 5.12
C LYS A 90 -15.65 0.05 6.47
N ARG A 91 -16.39 -0.16 7.56
CA ARG A 91 -15.94 0.23 8.90
C ARG A 91 -14.72 -0.58 9.35
N LEU A 92 -14.72 -1.90 9.16
CA LEU A 92 -13.57 -2.76 9.45
C LEU A 92 -12.33 -2.32 8.69
N THR A 93 -12.46 -2.02 7.39
CA THR A 93 -11.36 -1.54 6.56
C THR A 93 -10.79 -0.22 7.08
N THR A 94 -11.65 0.71 7.46
CA THR A 94 -11.23 2.01 8.03
C THR A 94 -10.52 1.83 9.37
N GLU A 95 -11.09 1.04 10.27
CA GLU A 95 -10.51 0.82 11.60
C GLU A 95 -9.20 0.01 11.51
N PHE A 96 -9.14 -1.00 10.66
CA PHE A 96 -7.91 -1.79 10.50
C PHE A 96 -6.79 -0.98 9.84
N LYS A 97 -7.10 -0.18 8.81
CA LYS A 97 -6.13 0.79 8.26
C LYS A 97 -5.57 1.70 9.35
N THR A 98 -6.44 2.31 10.16
CA THR A 98 -6.04 3.20 11.26
C THR A 98 -5.14 2.47 12.25
N LEU A 99 -5.50 1.24 12.63
CA LEU A 99 -4.69 0.41 13.52
C LEU A 99 -3.29 0.16 12.95
N LEU A 100 -3.20 -0.24 11.67
CA LEU A 100 -1.91 -0.51 11.01
C LEU A 100 -1.05 0.74 10.93
N VAL A 101 -1.61 1.87 10.46
CA VAL A 101 -0.90 3.15 10.39
C VAL A 101 -0.34 3.53 11.75
N ARG A 102 -1.12 3.42 12.82
CA ARG A 102 -0.68 3.76 14.18
C ARG A 102 0.38 2.81 14.72
N THR A 103 0.17 1.51 14.56
CA THR A 103 1.08 0.48 15.07
C THR A 103 2.45 0.57 14.42
N TYR A 104 2.49 0.83 13.12
CA TYR A 104 3.74 0.81 12.34
C TYR A 104 4.34 2.19 12.07
N SER A 105 3.66 3.29 12.45
CA SER A 105 4.22 4.64 12.30
C SER A 105 5.56 4.82 13.02
N GLY A 106 5.73 4.21 14.19
CA GLY A 106 6.98 4.25 14.95
C GLY A 106 8.18 3.64 14.23
N ALA A 107 7.97 2.68 13.32
CA ALA A 107 9.04 2.08 12.54
C ALA A 107 9.74 3.10 11.63
N LEU A 108 9.00 4.10 11.13
CA LEU A 108 9.57 5.16 10.29
C LEU A 108 10.56 6.06 11.06
N THR A 109 10.34 6.26 12.36
CA THR A 109 11.25 7.09 13.19
C THR A 109 12.57 6.40 13.49
N GLN A 110 12.63 5.08 13.34
CA GLN A 110 13.84 4.30 13.59
C GLN A 110 14.76 4.23 12.36
N TYR A 111 14.25 4.69 11.21
CA TYR A 111 15.06 4.73 10.00
C TYR A 111 16.10 5.84 10.08
N ARG A 112 17.38 5.49 9.92
CA ARG A 112 18.55 6.42 9.93
C ARG A 112 19.40 6.20 8.68
N ASP A 113 20.26 5.19 8.73
CA ASP A 113 21.30 4.91 7.72
C ASP A 113 21.05 3.60 6.97
N GLN A 114 19.83 3.03 7.11
CA GLN A 114 19.50 1.81 6.42
C GLN A 114 19.45 2.03 4.91
N THR A 115 19.80 0.98 4.17
CA THR A 115 19.60 0.87 2.73
C THR A 115 18.58 -0.24 2.44
N ILE A 116 17.87 -0.11 1.33
CA ILE A 116 16.96 -1.16 0.87
C ILE A 116 17.59 -1.82 -0.36
N ASP A 117 17.80 -3.12 -0.26
CA ASP A 117 18.22 -3.97 -1.37
C ASP A 117 16.95 -4.59 -2.00
N TYR A 118 16.74 -4.27 -3.28
CA TYR A 118 15.59 -4.74 -4.05
C TYR A 118 15.98 -5.99 -4.82
N LYS A 119 15.34 -7.12 -4.51
CA LYS A 119 15.62 -8.39 -5.19
C LYS A 119 14.93 -8.42 -6.55
N PRO A 120 15.52 -9.11 -7.54
CA PRO A 120 14.88 -9.26 -8.85
C PRO A 120 13.50 -9.89 -8.72
N LEU A 121 12.51 -9.29 -9.40
CA LEU A 121 11.15 -9.84 -9.46
C LEU A 121 11.19 -11.18 -10.19
N ARG A 122 10.65 -12.22 -9.54
CA ARG A 122 10.49 -13.56 -10.11
C ARG A 122 9.00 -13.87 -10.19
N ALA A 123 8.40 -13.44 -11.29
CA ALA A 123 6.97 -13.66 -11.54
C ALA A 123 6.73 -13.87 -13.04
N ASP A 124 5.63 -14.53 -13.38
CA ASP A 124 5.14 -14.57 -14.75
C ASP A 124 4.76 -13.14 -15.17
N PRO A 125 5.19 -12.66 -16.34
CA PRO A 125 4.85 -11.32 -16.84
C PRO A 125 3.34 -11.03 -16.90
N ASN A 126 2.52 -12.07 -17.02
CA ASN A 126 1.05 -11.95 -17.07
C ASN A 126 0.38 -12.12 -15.70
N SER A 127 1.15 -12.34 -14.64
CA SER A 127 0.58 -12.50 -13.30
C SER A 127 0.00 -11.18 -12.80
N SER A 128 -1.22 -11.23 -12.27
CA SER A 128 -1.86 -10.12 -11.58
C SER A 128 -1.64 -10.17 -10.05
N ASP A 129 -0.89 -11.14 -9.56
CA ASP A 129 -0.56 -11.34 -8.13
C ASP A 129 0.89 -11.80 -8.03
N VAL A 130 1.71 -11.01 -7.34
CA VAL A 130 3.16 -11.24 -7.27
C VAL A 130 3.70 -10.93 -5.88
N MET A 131 4.90 -11.46 -5.58
CA MET A 131 5.64 -11.13 -4.37
C MET A 131 6.89 -10.31 -4.75
N VAL A 132 6.93 -9.06 -4.32
CA VAL A 132 8.12 -8.20 -4.42
C VAL A 132 8.95 -8.38 -3.15
N ARG A 133 10.24 -8.73 -3.31
CA ARG A 133 11.14 -9.02 -2.20
C ARG A 133 12.16 -7.91 -2.00
N THR A 134 12.35 -7.52 -0.76
CA THR A 134 13.38 -6.54 -0.37
C THR A 134 14.09 -6.98 0.90
N GLU A 135 15.27 -6.41 1.13
CA GLU A 135 15.99 -6.53 2.39
C GLU A 135 16.37 -5.14 2.89
N VAL A 136 16.05 -4.86 4.12
CA VAL A 136 16.53 -3.66 4.81
C VAL A 136 17.87 -4.01 5.47
N VAL A 137 18.91 -3.34 5.01
CA VAL A 137 20.29 -3.56 5.46
C VAL A 137 20.72 -2.41 6.37
N ARG A 138 21.23 -2.74 7.55
CA ARG A 138 21.82 -1.82 8.50
C ARG A 138 23.21 -2.27 8.88
N GLN A 139 24.16 -1.34 8.94
CA GLN A 139 25.53 -1.68 9.31
C GLN A 139 25.59 -2.32 10.72
N GLY A 140 26.25 -3.45 10.83
CA GLY A 140 26.43 -4.18 12.09
C GLY A 140 25.21 -4.97 12.58
N GLN A 141 24.15 -5.10 11.76
CA GLN A 141 22.97 -5.89 12.09
C GLN A 141 22.62 -6.86 10.94
N PRO A 142 21.98 -8.00 11.24
CA PRO A 142 21.47 -8.88 10.19
C PRO A 142 20.45 -8.12 9.32
N PRO A 143 20.41 -8.38 8.01
CA PRO A 143 19.40 -7.84 7.13
C PRO A 143 17.99 -8.29 7.57
N VAL A 144 17.00 -7.39 7.45
CA VAL A 144 15.60 -7.72 7.69
C VAL A 144 14.89 -7.83 6.35
N GLN A 145 14.38 -9.03 6.06
CA GLN A 145 13.58 -9.27 4.87
C GLN A 145 12.22 -8.62 5.02
N ILE A 146 11.80 -7.86 4.00
CA ILE A 146 10.47 -7.28 3.88
C ILE A 146 9.95 -7.61 2.48
N ASP A 147 8.91 -8.44 2.43
CA ASP A 147 8.26 -8.84 1.20
C ASP A 147 6.87 -8.19 1.10
N TYR A 148 6.47 -7.86 -0.12
CA TYR A 148 5.18 -7.22 -0.39
C TYR A 148 4.36 -8.14 -1.28
N GLY A 149 3.21 -8.63 -0.78
CA GLY A 149 2.18 -9.24 -1.61
C GLY A 149 1.48 -8.14 -2.41
N MET A 150 1.60 -8.20 -3.73
CA MET A 150 1.11 -7.16 -4.64
C MET A 150 0.05 -7.73 -5.57
N GLU A 151 -1.04 -6.99 -5.77
CA GLU A 151 -2.04 -7.32 -6.79
C GLU A 151 -2.22 -6.17 -7.78
N LYS A 152 -2.63 -6.52 -8.97
CA LYS A 152 -3.03 -5.58 -10.00
C LYS A 152 -4.52 -5.31 -9.89
N LYS A 153 -4.89 -4.08 -9.53
CA LYS A 153 -6.28 -3.62 -9.36
C LYS A 153 -6.50 -2.35 -10.19
N ASP A 154 -7.48 -2.37 -11.06
CA ASP A 154 -7.85 -1.24 -11.92
C ASP A 154 -6.65 -0.65 -12.69
N GLY A 155 -5.79 -1.52 -13.23
CA GLY A 155 -4.61 -1.12 -14.01
C GLY A 155 -3.43 -0.60 -13.17
N THR A 156 -3.50 -0.66 -11.84
CA THR A 156 -2.41 -0.26 -10.93
C THR A 156 -2.06 -1.37 -9.95
N TRP A 157 -0.80 -1.44 -9.55
CA TRP A 157 -0.38 -2.36 -8.51
C TRP A 157 -0.71 -1.80 -7.13
N LYS A 158 -1.16 -2.68 -6.21
CA LYS A 158 -1.45 -2.37 -4.81
C LYS A 158 -0.86 -3.45 -3.92
N ALA A 159 -0.26 -3.05 -2.81
CA ALA A 159 0.15 -4.01 -1.79
C ALA A 159 -1.06 -4.44 -0.96
N TYR A 160 -1.24 -5.75 -0.78
CA TYR A 160 -2.29 -6.32 0.07
C TYR A 160 -1.75 -7.08 1.28
N ASP A 161 -0.44 -7.27 1.36
CA ASP A 161 0.23 -7.81 2.54
C ASP A 161 1.67 -7.30 2.62
N VAL A 162 2.20 -7.26 3.83
CA VAL A 162 3.62 -7.02 4.12
C VAL A 162 4.10 -8.13 5.03
N VAL A 163 5.15 -8.82 4.60
CA VAL A 163 5.76 -9.93 5.34
C VAL A 163 7.12 -9.46 5.87
N VAL A 164 7.25 -9.34 7.16
CA VAL A 164 8.49 -8.88 7.83
C VAL A 164 9.15 -10.04 8.54
N GLY A 165 10.36 -10.41 8.13
CA GLY A 165 11.07 -11.54 8.71
C GLY A 165 10.30 -12.86 8.62
N GLY A 166 9.52 -13.05 7.56
CA GLY A 166 8.67 -14.23 7.36
C GLY A 166 7.29 -14.17 8.03
N VAL A 167 6.97 -13.10 8.76
CA VAL A 167 5.66 -12.93 9.44
C VAL A 167 4.79 -11.96 8.65
N SER A 168 3.67 -12.45 8.11
CA SER A 168 2.67 -11.62 7.41
C SER A 168 1.91 -10.75 8.40
N LEU A 169 1.84 -9.45 8.12
CA LEU A 169 1.08 -8.50 8.94
C LEU A 169 -0.42 -8.84 8.93
N VAL A 170 -0.94 -9.27 7.80
CA VAL A 170 -2.36 -9.60 7.65
C VAL A 170 -2.73 -10.88 8.40
N THR A 171 -1.95 -11.95 8.20
CA THR A 171 -2.25 -13.23 8.86
C THR A 171 -2.04 -13.18 10.36
N ASN A 172 -1.15 -12.32 10.85
CA ASN A 172 -0.94 -12.11 12.29
C ASN A 172 -2.21 -11.63 13.02
N TYR A 173 -3.08 -10.86 12.34
CA TYR A 173 -4.36 -10.41 12.91
C TYR A 173 -5.50 -11.42 12.75
N ARG A 174 -5.33 -12.48 11.94
CA ARG A 174 -6.43 -13.41 11.62
C ARG A 174 -6.97 -14.12 12.86
N ASP A 175 -6.10 -14.61 13.71
CA ASP A 175 -6.50 -15.33 14.92
C ASP A 175 -7.17 -14.39 15.91
N GLU A 176 -6.56 -13.21 16.16
CA GLU A 176 -7.14 -12.19 17.02
C GLU A 176 -8.54 -11.74 16.55
N PHE A 177 -8.69 -11.44 15.24
CA PHE A 177 -9.98 -11.04 14.68
C PHE A 177 -11.00 -12.18 14.77
N GLY A 178 -10.58 -13.42 14.50
CA GLY A 178 -11.43 -14.59 14.64
C GLY A 178 -11.94 -14.76 16.07
N GLU A 179 -11.10 -14.56 17.07
CA GLU A 179 -11.50 -14.62 18.50
C GLU A 179 -12.46 -13.50 18.87
N GLN A 180 -12.17 -12.27 18.46
CA GLN A 180 -13.05 -11.13 18.72
C GLN A 180 -14.43 -11.28 18.08
N VAL A 181 -14.49 -11.81 16.85
CA VAL A 181 -15.75 -12.08 16.18
C VAL A 181 -16.53 -13.21 16.88
N ARG A 182 -15.86 -14.26 17.38
CA ARG A 182 -16.53 -15.32 18.17
C ARG A 182 -17.11 -14.78 19.48
N ALA A 183 -16.41 -13.84 20.12
CA ALA A 183 -16.81 -13.29 21.41
C ALA A 183 -17.92 -12.24 21.34
N GLY A 184 -17.87 -11.36 20.33
CA GLY A 184 -18.77 -10.19 20.25
C GLY A 184 -19.39 -9.92 18.89
N GLY A 185 -19.26 -10.85 17.93
CA GLY A 185 -19.68 -10.65 16.56
C GLY A 185 -18.81 -9.62 15.82
N ILE A 186 -19.19 -9.31 14.58
CA ILE A 186 -18.47 -8.36 13.74
C ILE A 186 -18.51 -6.95 14.34
N ASP A 187 -19.64 -6.53 14.90
CA ASP A 187 -19.76 -5.22 15.55
C ASP A 187 -18.90 -5.12 16.81
N GLY A 188 -18.74 -6.23 17.54
CA GLY A 188 -17.82 -6.31 18.68
C GLY A 188 -16.37 -6.07 18.26
N LEU A 189 -15.91 -6.68 17.17
CA LEU A 189 -14.59 -6.42 16.61
C LEU A 189 -14.44 -4.95 16.16
N ILE A 190 -15.41 -4.39 15.45
CA ILE A 190 -15.41 -2.98 15.04
C ILE A 190 -15.25 -2.06 16.25
N LYS A 191 -16.02 -2.30 17.31
CA LYS A 191 -15.94 -1.53 18.56
C LYS A 191 -14.57 -1.65 19.23
N THR A 192 -14.00 -2.86 19.26
CA THR A 192 -12.67 -3.11 19.82
C THR A 192 -11.59 -2.34 19.05
N LEU A 193 -11.62 -2.38 17.71
CA LEU A 193 -10.69 -1.64 16.87
C LEU A 193 -10.83 -0.13 17.05
N ALA A 194 -12.05 0.40 17.05
CA ALA A 194 -12.32 1.81 17.28
C ALA A 194 -11.82 2.28 18.65
N THR A 195 -12.00 1.45 19.70
CA THR A 195 -11.49 1.75 21.03
C THR A 195 -9.95 1.77 21.07
N LYS A 196 -9.29 0.76 20.46
CA LYS A 196 -7.82 0.73 20.34
C LYS A 196 -7.32 1.97 19.59
N ASN A 197 -8.00 2.39 18.54
CA ASN A 197 -7.66 3.56 17.75
C ASN A 197 -7.88 4.88 18.50
N GLY A 198 -8.88 4.98 19.36
CA GLY A 198 -9.17 6.14 20.20
C GLY A 198 -8.24 6.28 21.41
N SER A 199 -7.82 5.18 22.01
CA SER A 199 -7.04 5.16 23.26
C SER A 199 -5.62 5.72 23.17
N GLY A 200 -5.11 5.99 21.99
CA GLY A 200 -3.77 6.56 21.76
C GLY A 200 -3.78 8.04 21.36
N ALA A 201 -4.90 8.73 21.51
CA ALA A 201 -5.02 10.18 21.25
C ALA A 201 -4.76 11.06 22.48
N LYS A 202 -4.07 10.52 23.50
CA LYS A 202 -3.62 11.29 24.66
C LYS A 202 -2.14 11.57 24.61
#